data_a81476b16e66d0329487e8996b16b4f6
#
_entry.id   a81476b16e66d0329487e8996b16b4f6
#
_cell.length_a   1.000
_cell.length_b   1.000
_cell.length_c   1.000
_cell.angle_alpha   90.00
_cell.angle_beta   90.00
_cell.angle_gamma   90.00
#
_symmetry.space_group_name_H-M   'P 1'
#
loop_
_entity.id
_entity.type
_entity.pdbx_description
1 polymer ?
#
loop_
_entity_poly.entity_id
_entity_poly.type
_entity_poly.pdbx_seq_one_letter_code
_entity_poly.pdbx_strand_id
1 'polypeptide(L)'
;TSVNGQTKTITTGTDKDGKSFVSNDGVTNETSTDDFGRTTQVRTVRSDGTLVFNTDYEYANGKAENSTTNLISKYSQSYGSDSVLSYDYSCDANGNITEIKQNGKLTNKYVYDSLNELKEEYDYVNKFYINYSYDGAGNLQNKYEQVLDPTYGYPTGTQHGNTYEYTDTSWKDKLTKINGDNITYDANGNPLSYRDGMSFEWENGRILKKINT
;
A
#
# COMPACT_ATOMS: atom_id res chain seq x y z
N THR A 1 27.44 -20.51 -10.82
CA THR A 1 26.53 -20.81 -11.95
C THR A 1 27.23 -20.34 -13.23
N SER A 2 27.32 -21.19 -14.25
CA SER A 2 27.90 -20.82 -15.54
C SER A 2 26.77 -20.59 -16.58
N VAL A 3 26.83 -19.45 -17.26
CA VAL A 3 25.94 -19.11 -18.37
C VAL A 3 26.80 -18.65 -19.53
N ASN A 4 26.63 -19.26 -20.72
CA ASN A 4 27.41 -18.96 -21.92
C ASN A 4 28.95 -19.07 -21.73
N GLY A 5 29.42 -20.03 -20.93
CA GLY A 5 30.86 -20.23 -20.67
C GLY A 5 31.49 -19.24 -19.70
N GLN A 6 30.75 -18.26 -19.18
CA GLN A 6 31.23 -17.37 -18.13
C GLN A 6 30.78 -17.89 -16.76
N THR A 7 31.73 -18.02 -15.85
CA THR A 7 31.45 -18.41 -14.45
C THR A 7 31.09 -17.17 -13.64
N LYS A 8 29.87 -17.13 -13.14
CA LYS A 8 29.45 -16.13 -12.16
C LYS A 8 29.57 -16.69 -10.75
N THR A 9 30.29 -15.98 -9.91
CA THR A 9 30.45 -16.33 -8.50
C THR A 9 29.54 -15.44 -7.66
N ILE A 10 28.67 -16.05 -6.86
CA ILE A 10 27.86 -15.37 -5.85
C ILE A 10 28.48 -15.73 -4.50
N THR A 11 28.87 -14.72 -3.73
CA THR A 11 29.39 -14.87 -2.38
C THR A 11 28.38 -14.32 -1.39
N THR A 12 28.10 -15.08 -0.34
CA THR A 12 27.21 -14.65 0.75
C THR A 12 27.92 -14.83 2.07
N GLY A 13 27.63 -13.98 3.06
CA GLY A 13 28.23 -14.08 4.38
C GLY A 13 27.77 -12.98 5.31
N THR A 14 28.48 -12.89 6.43
CA THR A 14 28.35 -11.77 7.39
C THR A 14 29.74 -11.13 7.51
N ASP A 15 29.79 -9.82 7.45
CA ASP A 15 31.06 -9.09 7.59
C ASP A 15 31.48 -8.95 9.07
N LYS A 16 32.63 -8.30 9.30
CA LYS A 16 33.18 -8.07 10.64
C LYS A 16 32.28 -7.20 11.55
N ASP A 17 31.38 -6.43 10.95
CA ASP A 17 30.46 -5.51 11.63
C ASP A 17 29.07 -6.13 11.83
N GLY A 18 28.91 -7.43 11.52
CA GLY A 18 27.65 -8.18 11.68
C GLY A 18 26.63 -8.00 10.55
N LYS A 19 27.01 -7.29 9.47
CA LYS A 19 26.11 -7.09 8.31
C LYS A 19 26.10 -8.31 7.42
N SER A 20 24.92 -8.76 7.03
CA SER A 20 24.80 -9.78 5.99
C SER A 20 25.08 -9.18 4.60
N PHE A 21 25.69 -9.93 3.73
CA PHE A 21 25.97 -9.48 2.38
C PHE A 21 25.76 -10.57 1.31
N VAL A 22 25.48 -10.10 0.08
CA VAL A 22 25.47 -10.90 -1.14
C VAL A 22 26.28 -10.15 -2.20
N SER A 23 27.37 -10.76 -2.67
CA SER A 23 28.24 -10.16 -3.70
C SER A 23 28.15 -10.95 -5.02
N ASN A 24 28.07 -10.21 -6.14
CA ASN A 24 28.05 -10.74 -7.49
C ASN A 24 28.68 -9.74 -8.47
N ASP A 25 29.63 -10.19 -9.30
CA ASP A 25 30.27 -9.39 -10.37
C ASP A 25 30.77 -7.98 -9.91
N GLY A 26 31.39 -7.91 -8.73
CA GLY A 26 31.95 -6.64 -8.19
C GLY A 26 30.93 -5.68 -7.61
N VAL A 27 29.70 -6.16 -7.41
CA VAL A 27 28.64 -5.42 -6.68
C VAL A 27 28.25 -6.23 -5.45
N THR A 28 28.19 -5.58 -4.32
CA THR A 28 27.81 -6.17 -3.03
C THR A 28 26.55 -5.48 -2.50
N ASN A 29 25.55 -6.26 -2.15
CA ASN A 29 24.41 -5.81 -1.36
C ASN A 29 24.66 -6.16 0.11
N GLU A 30 24.66 -5.15 0.96
CA GLU A 30 24.85 -5.24 2.42
C GLU A 30 23.54 -4.95 3.11
N THR A 31 23.18 -5.72 4.12
CA THR A 31 21.97 -5.51 4.93
C THR A 31 22.37 -5.36 6.39
N SER A 32 21.93 -4.28 7.02
CA SER A 32 22.04 -4.03 8.45
C SER A 32 20.71 -4.25 9.13
N THR A 33 20.77 -4.76 10.36
CA THR A 33 19.58 -4.94 11.21
C THR A 33 19.81 -4.25 12.56
N ASP A 34 18.71 -3.95 13.25
CA ASP A 34 18.76 -3.56 14.66
C ASP A 34 18.81 -4.79 15.60
N ASP A 35 18.82 -4.54 16.90
CA ASP A 35 18.86 -5.58 17.93
C ASP A 35 17.63 -6.49 17.96
N PHE A 36 16.55 -6.11 17.30
CA PHE A 36 15.32 -6.90 17.12
C PHE A 36 15.32 -7.71 15.81
N GLY A 37 16.40 -7.63 15.02
CA GLY A 37 16.52 -8.30 13.72
C GLY A 37 15.77 -7.63 12.57
N ARG A 38 15.25 -6.40 12.77
CA ARG A 38 14.56 -5.66 11.73
C ARG A 38 15.57 -4.97 10.82
N THR A 39 15.35 -4.98 9.51
CA THR A 39 16.23 -4.30 8.55
C THR A 39 16.20 -2.80 8.76
N THR A 40 17.36 -2.19 9.03
CA THR A 40 17.52 -0.73 9.16
C THR A 40 18.14 -0.10 7.93
N GLN A 41 18.93 -0.88 7.17
CA GLN A 41 19.59 -0.36 5.97
C GLN A 41 19.87 -1.48 4.96
N VAL A 42 19.73 -1.15 3.68
CA VAL A 42 20.21 -1.98 2.57
C VAL A 42 21.08 -1.11 1.67
N ARG A 43 22.34 -1.49 1.45
CA ARG A 43 23.30 -0.76 0.62
C ARG A 43 23.75 -1.60 -0.55
N THR A 44 23.92 -0.95 -1.69
CA THR A 44 24.59 -1.53 -2.86
C THR A 44 25.91 -0.79 -3.07
N VAL A 45 27.01 -1.51 -2.97
CA VAL A 45 28.36 -0.95 -3.11
C VAL A 45 29.14 -1.68 -4.21
N ARG A 46 30.05 -0.97 -4.87
CA ARG A 46 31.00 -1.55 -5.83
C ARG A 46 32.21 -2.14 -5.10
N SER A 47 33.01 -2.93 -5.81
CA SER A 47 34.24 -3.52 -5.28
C SER A 47 35.31 -2.50 -4.84
N ASP A 48 35.25 -1.28 -5.33
CA ASP A 48 36.11 -0.14 -4.90
C ASP A 48 35.56 0.58 -3.68
N GLY A 49 34.46 0.12 -3.08
CA GLY A 49 33.79 0.73 -1.93
C GLY A 49 32.83 1.85 -2.28
N THR A 50 32.66 2.19 -3.57
CA THR A 50 31.73 3.24 -3.98
C THR A 50 30.30 2.86 -3.69
N LEU A 51 29.59 3.69 -2.90
CA LEU A 51 28.16 3.54 -2.66
C LEU A 51 27.39 3.85 -3.95
N VAL A 52 26.60 2.91 -4.42
CA VAL A 52 25.73 3.08 -5.59
C VAL A 52 24.32 3.45 -5.17
N PHE A 53 23.75 2.69 -4.25
CA PHE A 53 22.39 2.87 -3.79
C PHE A 53 22.28 2.55 -2.31
N ASN A 54 21.45 3.28 -1.61
CA ASN A 54 21.18 3.05 -0.21
C ASN A 54 19.66 3.19 0.06
N THR A 55 19.14 2.29 0.89
CA THR A 55 17.78 2.36 1.42
C THR A 55 17.87 2.29 2.94
N ASP A 56 17.31 3.27 3.63
CA ASP A 56 17.22 3.32 5.09
C ASP A 56 15.78 3.17 5.56
N TYR A 57 15.61 2.49 6.70
CA TYR A 57 14.33 2.28 7.37
C TYR A 57 14.43 2.74 8.82
N GLU A 58 13.48 3.54 9.26
CA GLU A 58 13.29 3.91 10.66
C GLU A 58 11.96 3.33 11.15
N TYR A 59 11.90 2.92 12.41
CA TYR A 59 10.72 2.33 13.01
C TYR A 59 10.11 3.26 14.06
N ALA A 60 8.79 3.27 14.12
CA ALA A 60 8.05 4.11 15.05
C ALA A 60 8.31 3.68 16.50
N ASN A 61 8.43 4.66 17.39
CA ASN A 61 8.50 4.41 18.83
C ASN A 61 7.17 3.80 19.32
N GLY A 62 7.27 2.94 20.31
CA GLY A 62 6.10 2.44 21.05
C GLY A 62 5.57 3.48 22.03
N LYS A 63 4.48 3.15 22.71
CA LYS A 63 3.85 4.02 23.71
C LYS A 63 4.64 4.10 25.03
N ALA A 64 5.34 3.03 25.39
CA ALA A 64 6.18 3.02 26.58
C ALA A 64 7.53 3.67 26.30
N GLU A 65 8.12 4.28 27.33
CA GLU A 65 9.47 4.83 27.24
C GLU A 65 10.46 3.75 26.78
N ASN A 66 11.36 4.10 25.84
CA ASN A 66 12.34 3.20 25.25
C ASN A 66 11.77 1.96 24.55
N SER A 67 10.50 2.01 24.15
CA SER A 67 9.87 0.95 23.35
C SER A 67 9.82 1.34 21.87
N THR A 68 9.75 0.32 21.02
CA THR A 68 9.63 0.48 19.56
C THR A 68 8.57 -0.46 19.01
N THR A 69 8.14 -0.22 17.79
CA THR A 69 7.14 -1.02 17.07
C THR A 69 7.75 -1.62 15.80
N ASN A 70 7.04 -2.50 15.12
CA ASN A 70 7.40 -2.96 13.78
C ASN A 70 6.86 -2.04 12.65
N LEU A 71 6.22 -0.93 13.02
CA LEU A 71 5.72 0.04 12.05
C LEU A 71 6.87 0.90 11.53
N ILE A 72 7.01 0.98 10.21
CA ILE A 72 7.98 1.89 9.58
C ILE A 72 7.47 3.31 9.75
N SER A 73 8.29 4.18 10.36
CA SER A 73 8.03 5.62 10.47
C SER A 73 8.69 6.41 9.34
N LYS A 74 9.78 5.88 8.77
CA LYS A 74 10.45 6.51 7.64
C LYS A 74 11.10 5.47 6.74
N TYR A 75 11.03 5.73 5.45
CA TYR A 75 11.72 5.03 4.39
C TYR A 75 12.45 6.07 3.55
N SER A 76 13.73 5.87 3.26
CA SER A 76 14.45 6.79 2.38
C SER A 76 15.42 6.06 1.45
N GLN A 77 15.62 6.65 0.28
CA GLN A 77 16.53 6.16 -0.74
C GLN A 77 17.51 7.26 -1.16
N SER A 78 18.76 6.86 -1.40
CA SER A 78 19.77 7.72 -1.98
C SER A 78 20.54 7.01 -3.09
N TYR A 79 21.01 7.77 -4.06
CA TYR A 79 21.95 7.32 -5.10
C TYR A 79 23.28 8.03 -4.88
N GLY A 80 24.33 7.27 -4.56
CA GLY A 80 25.56 7.88 -4.04
C GLY A 80 25.29 8.68 -2.78
N SER A 81 25.62 9.97 -2.80
CA SER A 81 25.36 10.94 -1.72
C SER A 81 24.01 11.67 -1.85
N ASP A 82 23.33 11.52 -2.98
CA ASP A 82 22.14 12.32 -3.30
C ASP A 82 20.88 11.62 -2.78
N SER A 83 20.11 12.33 -1.97
CA SER A 83 18.76 11.86 -1.56
C SER A 83 17.83 11.91 -2.76
N VAL A 84 17.25 10.76 -3.10
CA VAL A 84 16.36 10.62 -4.27
C VAL A 84 14.90 10.62 -3.82
N LEU A 85 14.59 9.93 -2.72
CA LEU A 85 13.23 9.72 -2.28
C LEU A 85 13.19 9.51 -0.76
N SER A 86 12.21 10.12 -0.09
CA SER A 86 11.85 9.75 1.28
C SER A 86 10.34 9.73 1.47
N TYR A 87 9.88 8.81 2.32
CA TYR A 87 8.53 8.77 2.84
C TYR A 87 8.59 8.78 4.36
N ASP A 88 7.81 9.69 4.97
CA ASP A 88 7.57 9.71 6.41
C ASP A 88 6.10 9.29 6.64
N TYR A 89 5.88 8.37 7.58
CA TYR A 89 4.58 7.82 7.92
C TYR A 89 4.20 8.21 9.35
N SER A 90 3.02 8.75 9.52
CA SER A 90 2.40 8.89 10.84
C SER A 90 1.33 7.82 11.01
N CYS A 91 1.26 7.21 12.19
CA CYS A 91 0.25 6.21 12.51
C CYS A 91 -0.52 6.60 13.77
N ASP A 92 -1.77 6.15 13.85
CA ASP A 92 -2.54 6.23 15.09
C ASP A 92 -2.10 5.15 16.10
N ALA A 93 -2.81 5.09 17.22
CA ALA A 93 -2.51 4.15 18.30
C ALA A 93 -2.80 2.68 17.94
N ASN A 94 -3.56 2.42 16.89
CA ASN A 94 -3.91 1.09 16.39
C ASN A 94 -2.98 0.63 15.27
N GLY A 95 -2.09 1.52 14.80
CA GLY A 95 -1.16 1.27 13.71
C GLY A 95 -1.68 1.64 12.32
N ASN A 96 -2.84 2.28 12.23
CA ASN A 96 -3.36 2.76 10.96
C ASN A 96 -2.54 3.98 10.50
N ILE A 97 -2.16 4.03 9.23
CA ILE A 97 -1.43 5.17 8.66
C ILE A 97 -2.40 6.37 8.58
N THR A 98 -2.06 7.48 9.25
CA THR A 98 -2.85 8.71 9.25
C THR A 98 -2.32 9.77 8.30
N GLU A 99 -1.01 9.80 8.05
CA GLU A 99 -0.37 10.72 7.10
C GLU A 99 0.78 10.06 6.37
N ILE A 100 0.98 10.46 5.11
CA ILE A 100 2.17 10.16 4.31
C ILE A 100 2.76 11.48 3.83
N LYS A 101 4.05 11.67 4.07
CA LYS A 101 4.83 12.77 3.47
C LYS A 101 5.85 12.18 2.52
N GLN A 102 5.97 12.75 1.33
CA GLN A 102 7.02 12.43 0.37
C GLN A 102 8.00 13.61 0.27
N ASN A 103 9.27 13.35 0.53
CA ASN A 103 10.33 14.38 0.58
C ASN A 103 9.92 15.58 1.47
N GLY A 104 9.36 15.27 2.65
CA GLY A 104 8.89 16.24 3.64
C GLY A 104 7.56 16.93 3.33
N LYS A 105 6.98 16.72 2.15
CA LYS A 105 5.69 17.31 1.75
C LYS A 105 4.55 16.32 1.99
N LEU A 106 3.48 16.77 2.67
CA LEU A 106 2.26 15.97 2.86
C LEU A 106 1.65 15.62 1.51
N THR A 107 1.48 14.32 1.24
CA THR A 107 0.88 13.78 0.02
C THR A 107 -0.47 13.16 0.27
N ASN A 108 -0.63 12.46 1.40
CA ASN A 108 -1.88 11.80 1.74
C ASN A 108 -2.21 11.96 3.22
N LYS A 109 -3.50 12.00 3.53
CA LYS A 109 -4.03 11.94 4.88
C LYS A 109 -5.23 10.99 4.92
N TYR A 110 -5.35 10.23 6.01
CA TYR A 110 -6.40 9.23 6.22
C TYR A 110 -7.06 9.43 7.57
N VAL A 111 -8.36 9.23 7.64
CA VAL A 111 -9.16 9.27 8.88
C VAL A 111 -9.90 7.95 9.02
N TYR A 112 -9.83 7.36 10.20
CA TYR A 112 -10.47 6.09 10.53
C TYR A 112 -11.54 6.29 11.59
N ASP A 113 -12.49 5.38 11.65
CA ASP A 113 -13.46 5.33 12.74
C ASP A 113 -12.95 4.46 13.92
N SER A 114 -13.82 4.24 14.90
CA SER A 114 -13.49 3.44 16.08
C SER A 114 -13.34 1.94 15.81
N LEU A 115 -13.77 1.45 14.64
CA LEU A 115 -13.62 0.07 14.16
C LEU A 115 -12.40 -0.12 13.27
N ASN A 116 -11.59 0.94 13.08
CA ASN A 116 -10.46 1.02 12.15
C ASN A 116 -10.88 0.96 10.67
N GLU A 117 -12.10 1.32 10.36
CA GLU A 117 -12.58 1.45 9.00
C GLU A 117 -12.15 2.81 8.43
N LEU A 118 -11.65 2.84 7.19
CA LEU A 118 -11.22 4.08 6.54
C LEU A 118 -12.44 4.94 6.19
N LYS A 119 -12.57 6.10 6.83
CA LYS A 119 -13.67 7.05 6.59
C LYS A 119 -13.36 8.12 5.57
N GLU A 120 -12.13 8.61 5.57
CA GLU A 120 -11.73 9.72 4.71
C GLU A 120 -10.32 9.51 4.19
N GLU A 121 -10.14 9.81 2.93
CA GLU A 121 -8.86 9.84 2.24
C GLU A 121 -8.67 11.19 1.55
N TYR A 122 -7.54 11.82 1.79
CA TYR A 122 -7.11 13.05 1.13
C TYR A 122 -5.86 12.75 0.31
N ASP A 123 -5.94 12.91 -1.01
CA ASP A 123 -4.80 12.84 -1.93
C ASP A 123 -4.46 14.26 -2.40
N TYR A 124 -3.41 14.83 -1.82
CA TYR A 124 -2.97 16.19 -2.14
C TYR A 124 -2.17 16.26 -3.45
N VAL A 125 -1.71 15.11 -3.98
CA VAL A 125 -0.99 15.03 -5.25
C VAL A 125 -1.97 15.07 -6.41
N ASN A 126 -2.97 14.17 -6.38
CA ASN A 126 -4.00 14.08 -7.40
C ASN A 126 -5.19 15.00 -7.14
N LYS A 127 -5.22 15.67 -5.97
CA LYS A 127 -6.22 16.68 -5.58
C LYS A 127 -7.62 16.12 -5.50
N PHE A 128 -7.80 15.00 -4.83
CA PHE A 128 -9.12 14.47 -4.53
C PHE A 128 -9.26 14.07 -3.05
N TYR A 129 -10.50 14.09 -2.62
CA TYR A 129 -10.97 13.61 -1.33
C TYR A 129 -11.95 12.48 -1.57
N ILE A 130 -11.82 11.39 -0.82
CA ILE A 130 -12.77 10.29 -0.85
C ILE A 130 -13.35 10.11 0.55
N ASN A 131 -14.67 9.96 0.60
CA ASN A 131 -15.40 9.63 1.81
C ASN A 131 -16.01 8.24 1.67
N TYR A 132 -15.91 7.44 2.73
CA TYR A 132 -16.41 6.09 2.84
C TYR A 132 -17.41 5.99 3.99
N SER A 133 -18.44 5.16 3.86
CA SER A 133 -19.30 4.75 4.97
C SER A 133 -19.61 3.27 4.89
N TYR A 134 -19.82 2.67 6.06
CA TYR A 134 -20.01 1.23 6.21
C TYR A 134 -21.30 0.95 6.98
N ASP A 135 -21.81 -0.27 6.86
CA ASP A 135 -22.87 -0.75 7.72
C ASP A 135 -22.30 -1.32 9.04
N GLY A 136 -23.16 -1.76 9.95
CA GLY A 136 -22.74 -2.33 11.23
C GLY A 136 -22.00 -3.67 11.13
N ALA A 137 -21.87 -4.25 9.93
CA ALA A 137 -21.12 -5.48 9.63
C ALA A 137 -19.79 -5.20 8.91
N GLY A 138 -19.46 -3.92 8.62
CA GLY A 138 -18.27 -3.51 7.91
C GLY A 138 -18.41 -3.54 6.38
N ASN A 139 -19.61 -3.72 5.85
CA ASN A 139 -19.83 -3.66 4.41
C ASN A 139 -19.85 -2.20 3.94
N LEU A 140 -19.11 -1.90 2.87
CA LEU A 140 -19.04 -0.56 2.28
C LEU A 140 -20.42 -0.14 1.73
N GLN A 141 -21.03 0.90 2.29
CA GLN A 141 -22.30 1.44 1.82
C GLN A 141 -22.15 2.57 0.81
N ASN A 142 -21.13 3.42 1.01
CA ASN A 142 -20.89 4.56 0.12
C ASN A 142 -19.40 4.78 -0.09
N LYS A 143 -19.04 5.17 -1.30
CA LYS A 143 -17.74 5.70 -1.68
C LYS A 143 -17.98 6.90 -2.57
N TYR A 144 -17.66 8.10 -2.05
CA TYR A 144 -17.84 9.36 -2.78
C TYR A 144 -16.53 10.09 -2.92
N GLU A 145 -16.31 10.70 -4.07
CA GLU A 145 -15.14 11.48 -4.41
C GLU A 145 -15.53 12.94 -4.67
N GLN A 146 -14.68 13.87 -4.24
CA GLN A 146 -14.74 15.30 -4.54
C GLN A 146 -13.34 15.81 -4.85
N VAL A 147 -13.27 16.92 -5.58
CA VAL A 147 -12.00 17.62 -5.79
C VAL A 147 -11.56 18.29 -4.48
N LEU A 148 -10.27 18.25 -4.16
CA LEU A 148 -9.68 19.05 -3.09
C LEU A 148 -9.36 20.45 -3.62
N ASP A 149 -9.79 21.49 -2.88
CA ASP A 149 -9.36 22.86 -3.13
C ASP A 149 -7.82 22.95 -3.00
N PRO A 150 -7.11 23.40 -4.04
CA PRO A 150 -5.65 23.41 -4.03
C PRO A 150 -5.03 24.40 -3.05
N THR A 151 -5.80 25.40 -2.59
CA THR A 151 -5.33 26.45 -1.69
C THR A 151 -5.55 26.06 -0.23
N TYR A 152 -6.71 25.51 0.06
CA TYR A 152 -7.14 25.26 1.45
C TYR A 152 -7.16 23.77 1.83
N GLY A 153 -7.12 22.85 0.86
CA GLY A 153 -7.05 21.41 1.09
C GLY A 153 -8.34 20.80 1.67
N TYR A 154 -9.50 21.43 1.46
CA TYR A 154 -10.82 20.88 1.82
C TYR A 154 -11.61 20.42 0.58
N PRO A 155 -12.56 19.47 0.75
CA PRO A 155 -13.40 19.00 -0.35
C PRO A 155 -14.27 20.13 -0.92
N THR A 156 -14.37 20.21 -2.23
CA THR A 156 -15.16 21.21 -2.96
C THR A 156 -15.79 20.64 -4.21
N GLY A 157 -16.79 21.35 -4.75
CA GLY A 157 -17.47 20.94 -5.99
C GLY A 157 -18.47 19.80 -5.79
N THR A 158 -18.87 19.21 -6.90
CA THR A 158 -19.87 18.14 -6.94
C THR A 158 -19.27 16.83 -6.43
N GLN A 159 -20.03 16.14 -5.59
CA GLN A 159 -19.69 14.81 -5.11
C GLN A 159 -20.09 13.77 -6.16
N HIS A 160 -19.17 12.88 -6.50
CA HIS A 160 -19.37 11.76 -7.40
C HIS A 160 -19.04 10.47 -6.68
N GLY A 161 -19.73 9.38 -6.99
CA GLY A 161 -19.40 8.10 -6.35
C GLY A 161 -20.46 7.04 -6.51
N ASN A 162 -20.36 6.03 -5.67
CA ASN A 162 -21.24 4.87 -5.73
C ASN A 162 -21.88 4.59 -4.37
N THR A 163 -23.12 4.07 -4.43
CA THR A 163 -23.82 3.44 -3.32
C THR A 163 -23.85 1.93 -3.51
N TYR A 164 -23.78 1.19 -2.41
CA TYR A 164 -23.70 -0.26 -2.39
C TYR A 164 -24.77 -0.81 -1.45
N GLU A 165 -25.51 -1.87 -1.87
CA GLU A 165 -26.54 -2.49 -1.05
C GLU A 165 -26.29 -3.99 -0.89
N TYR A 166 -26.59 -4.50 0.30
CA TYR A 166 -26.40 -5.90 0.72
C TYR A 166 -27.72 -6.43 1.27
N THR A 167 -28.59 -6.87 0.39
CA THR A 167 -29.97 -7.25 0.74
C THR A 167 -30.21 -8.76 0.77
N ASP A 168 -29.17 -9.58 0.52
CA ASP A 168 -29.27 -11.04 0.62
C ASP A 168 -29.34 -11.47 2.09
N THR A 169 -30.41 -12.15 2.47
CA THR A 169 -30.62 -12.56 3.87
C THR A 169 -29.80 -13.77 4.29
N SER A 170 -29.36 -14.57 3.33
CA SER A 170 -28.59 -15.79 3.55
C SER A 170 -27.08 -15.52 3.49
N TRP A 171 -26.68 -14.54 2.68
CA TRP A 171 -25.30 -14.10 2.53
C TRP A 171 -25.21 -12.58 2.66
N LYS A 172 -25.06 -12.12 3.90
CA LYS A 172 -25.21 -10.70 4.25
C LYS A 172 -24.14 -9.78 3.67
N ASP A 173 -22.96 -10.31 3.33
CA ASP A 173 -21.84 -9.55 2.74
C ASP A 173 -21.87 -9.57 1.21
N LYS A 174 -22.90 -10.19 0.60
CA LYS A 174 -23.04 -10.27 -0.84
C LYS A 174 -23.58 -8.95 -1.37
N LEU A 175 -22.80 -8.26 -2.17
CA LEU A 175 -23.21 -7.03 -2.84
C LEU A 175 -24.36 -7.35 -3.81
N THR A 176 -25.53 -6.76 -3.58
CA THR A 176 -26.73 -7.02 -4.38
C THR A 176 -27.08 -5.90 -5.34
N LYS A 177 -26.64 -4.66 -5.04
CA LYS A 177 -26.82 -3.52 -5.94
C LYS A 177 -25.67 -2.53 -5.86
N ILE A 178 -25.47 -1.82 -6.94
CA ILE A 178 -24.59 -0.64 -7.03
C ILE A 178 -25.36 0.47 -7.75
N ASN A 179 -25.45 1.66 -7.13
CA ASN A 179 -26.22 2.82 -7.63
C ASN A 179 -27.67 2.48 -7.97
N GLY A 180 -28.28 1.50 -7.28
CA GLY A 180 -29.63 1.02 -7.54
C GLY A 180 -29.72 -0.10 -8.58
N ASP A 181 -28.67 -0.35 -9.37
CA ASP A 181 -28.63 -1.45 -10.35
C ASP A 181 -28.39 -2.79 -9.66
N ASN A 182 -29.20 -3.78 -9.99
CA ASN A 182 -29.08 -5.12 -9.41
C ASN A 182 -27.85 -5.84 -9.97
N ILE A 183 -27.13 -6.51 -9.07
CA ILE A 183 -26.06 -7.45 -9.41
C ILE A 183 -26.62 -8.86 -9.31
N THR A 184 -26.53 -9.63 -10.40
CA THR A 184 -26.94 -11.03 -10.45
C THR A 184 -25.72 -11.94 -10.36
N TYR A 185 -25.93 -13.16 -9.85
CA TYR A 185 -24.86 -14.12 -9.63
C TYR A 185 -25.23 -15.50 -10.14
N ASP A 186 -24.25 -16.30 -10.56
CA ASP A 186 -24.44 -17.72 -10.82
C ASP A 186 -24.46 -18.54 -9.51
N ALA A 187 -24.64 -19.85 -9.62
CA ALA A 187 -24.68 -20.77 -8.49
C ALA A 187 -23.32 -20.89 -7.75
N ASN A 188 -22.22 -20.49 -8.38
CA ASN A 188 -20.88 -20.48 -7.80
C ASN A 188 -20.54 -19.17 -7.09
N GLY A 189 -21.45 -18.16 -7.14
CA GLY A 189 -21.27 -16.83 -6.60
C GLY A 189 -20.47 -15.90 -7.53
N ASN A 190 -20.30 -16.23 -8.80
CA ASN A 190 -19.68 -15.32 -9.76
C ASN A 190 -20.70 -14.28 -10.22
N PRO A 191 -20.36 -12.97 -10.27
CA PRO A 191 -21.26 -11.94 -10.78
C PRO A 191 -21.55 -12.17 -12.28
N LEU A 192 -22.81 -12.09 -12.66
CA LEU A 192 -23.26 -12.15 -14.06
C LEU A 192 -23.55 -10.77 -14.63
N SER A 193 -23.87 -9.80 -13.77
CA SER A 193 -24.11 -8.40 -14.13
C SER A 193 -23.40 -7.46 -13.17
N TYR A 194 -23.17 -6.24 -13.61
CA TYR A 194 -22.58 -5.16 -12.81
C TYR A 194 -23.16 -3.81 -13.28
N ARG A 195 -22.71 -2.70 -12.70
CA ARG A 195 -23.11 -1.35 -13.06
C ARG A 195 -22.94 -1.07 -14.56
N ASP A 196 -23.62 -0.07 -15.07
CA ASP A 196 -23.45 0.48 -16.43
C ASP A 196 -23.74 -0.55 -17.54
N GLY A 197 -24.59 -1.55 -17.26
CA GLY A 197 -24.96 -2.60 -18.21
C GLY A 197 -23.89 -3.67 -18.44
N MET A 198 -22.81 -3.64 -17.69
CA MET A 198 -21.76 -4.66 -17.80
C MET A 198 -22.30 -6.05 -17.47
N SER A 199 -21.87 -7.05 -18.24
CA SER A 199 -22.15 -8.47 -17.96
C SER A 199 -20.92 -9.34 -18.14
N PHE A 200 -20.92 -10.49 -17.45
CA PHE A 200 -19.79 -11.39 -17.37
C PHE A 200 -20.16 -12.81 -17.76
N GLU A 201 -19.28 -13.48 -18.50
CA GLU A 201 -19.37 -14.89 -18.81
C GLU A 201 -18.22 -15.63 -18.10
N TRP A 202 -18.55 -16.75 -17.46
CA TRP A 202 -17.62 -17.55 -16.69
C TRP A 202 -17.50 -18.95 -17.27
N GLU A 203 -16.31 -19.57 -17.16
CA GLU A 203 -16.07 -20.96 -17.55
C GLU A 203 -15.29 -21.70 -16.45
N ASN A 204 -15.36 -23.02 -16.47
CA ASN A 204 -14.68 -23.90 -15.52
C ASN A 204 -14.91 -23.50 -14.04
N GLY A 205 -16.12 -23.02 -13.75
CA GLY A 205 -16.58 -22.65 -12.43
C GLY A 205 -16.26 -21.20 -12.04
N ARG A 206 -15.04 -20.71 -12.18
CA ARG A 206 -14.63 -19.38 -11.71
C ARG A 206 -13.62 -18.64 -12.60
N ILE A 207 -13.42 -19.12 -13.84
CA ILE A 207 -12.53 -18.43 -14.78
C ILE A 207 -13.34 -17.42 -15.59
N LEU A 208 -13.00 -16.15 -15.49
CA LEU A 208 -13.67 -15.10 -16.28
C LEU A 208 -13.32 -15.29 -17.76
N LYS A 209 -14.34 -15.54 -18.57
CA LYS A 209 -14.23 -15.80 -20.02
C LYS A 209 -14.40 -14.52 -20.83
N LYS A 210 -15.38 -13.70 -20.46
CA LYS A 210 -15.74 -12.50 -21.23
C LYS A 210 -16.36 -11.43 -20.37
N ILE A 211 -16.05 -10.17 -20.70
CA ILE A 211 -16.73 -8.97 -20.20
C ILE A 211 -17.43 -8.33 -21.40
N ASN A 212 -18.71 -8.05 -21.24
CA ASN A 212 -19.49 -7.25 -22.20
C ASN A 212 -19.81 -5.91 -21.53
N THR A 213 -19.61 -4.81 -22.26
CA THR A 213 -19.85 -3.41 -21.82
C THR A 213 -20.79 -2.73 -22.80
#